data_5da647739a232957b7b8e85a90c45dd5
#
_entry.id   5da647739a232957b7b8e85a90c45dd5
#
_cell.length_a   1.000
_cell.length_b   1.000
_cell.length_c   1.000
_cell.angle_alpha   90.00
_cell.angle_beta   90.00
_cell.angle_gamma   90.00
#
_symmetry.space_group_name_H-M   'P 1'
#
loop_
_entity.id
_entity.type
_entity.pdbx_description
1 polymer ?
#
loop_
_entity_poly.entity_id
_entity_poly.type
_entity_poly.pdbx_seq_one_letter_code
_entity_poly.pdbx_strand_id
1 'polypeptide(L)'
;MKQTVLCAVLVFGLLAGCARKPATESAAAETPPETAAAAAETRPDAPAGGALTRLTNNNATGLYEAVIVQDDAMPVWPILITKVDYAAAEQRVLCAAPGCTHSDASCPARLPEGAVGASCFAVEGGVLVFYSLEDTASYELLGDCLAFYPDDGGGAQLLAENRSFHPVASDGENLYCEFYDIGADPAAEIPIRLYKLPLGGGEGELLASDYPGSGLGCVGREILSQDMGAGAVNAYNIDTGETRKLAGLTMGDYAATGCALAGSRLYTIAPDSTPGDIAWVDVATGETGTLEVDWPIAPEGACTVTLRAVGGKIVADVWDIGALAGTLVAIDPADGAAAAIPLHAVLNGHESSLQILGETADDLYVWYGERWENRTIPGKDGQPTPVERAVPLTALLSKDDFFAGNPNYREVTTMPSAF
;
A
#
# COMPACT_ATOMS: atom_id res chain seq x y z
N MET A 1 -4.00 27.78 28.32
CA MET A 1 -3.25 27.64 27.09
C MET A 1 -3.54 26.22 26.60
N LYS A 2 -4.38 26.10 25.59
CA LYS A 2 -4.78 24.80 25.01
C LYS A 2 -3.64 24.35 24.07
N GLN A 3 -2.92 23.29 24.43
CA GLN A 3 -2.03 22.59 23.50
C GLN A 3 -2.90 21.59 22.74
N THR A 4 -3.20 21.92 21.51
CA THR A 4 -3.81 21.00 20.54
C THR A 4 -2.70 20.06 20.07
N VAL A 5 -2.76 18.82 20.52
CA VAL A 5 -1.88 17.76 19.97
C VAL A 5 -2.50 17.35 18.63
N LEU A 6 -1.87 17.79 17.56
CA LEU A 6 -2.22 17.45 16.19
C LEU A 6 -1.71 16.02 15.92
N CYS A 7 -2.56 15.01 16.08
CA CYS A 7 -2.26 13.66 15.60
C CYS A 7 -2.60 13.61 14.10
N ALA A 8 -1.63 13.91 13.26
CA ALA A 8 -1.71 13.61 11.85
C ALA A 8 -1.53 12.10 11.68
N VAL A 9 -2.54 11.42 11.18
CA VAL A 9 -2.41 10.07 10.64
C VAL A 9 -1.65 10.20 9.33
N LEU A 10 -0.33 10.13 9.43
CA LEU A 10 0.58 10.07 8.30
C LEU A 10 0.61 8.62 7.82
N VAL A 11 0.02 8.39 6.66
CA VAL A 11 0.41 7.25 5.82
C VAL A 11 1.84 7.56 5.39
N PHE A 12 2.83 7.08 6.14
CA PHE A 12 4.22 7.22 5.80
C PHE A 12 4.58 6.23 4.70
N GLY A 13 4.59 6.74 3.45
CA GLY A 13 5.64 6.34 2.54
C GLY A 13 6.93 7.01 3.01
N LEU A 14 7.90 6.26 3.49
CA LEU A 14 9.24 6.74 3.83
C LEU A 14 9.93 7.25 2.56
N LEU A 15 9.93 8.56 2.34
CA LEU A 15 10.78 9.23 1.37
C LEU A 15 11.80 10.09 2.12
N ALA A 16 12.99 9.54 2.33
CA ALA A 16 14.16 10.31 2.70
C ALA A 16 14.67 11.04 1.44
N GLY A 17 14.30 12.30 1.27
CA GLY A 17 14.83 13.16 0.22
C GLY A 17 16.24 13.65 0.58
N CYS A 18 17.26 13.19 -0.13
CA CYS A 18 18.60 13.78 -0.12
C CYS A 18 18.73 14.81 -1.25
N ALA A 19 18.90 16.08 -0.87
CA ALA A 19 19.22 17.16 -1.78
C ALA A 19 20.64 16.96 -2.37
N ARG A 20 20.75 16.93 -3.71
CA ARG A 20 22.01 16.88 -4.45
C ARG A 20 22.67 18.26 -4.55
N LYS A 21 23.97 18.31 -4.21
CA LYS A 21 24.91 19.35 -4.64
C LYS A 21 25.60 18.88 -5.92
N PRO A 22 25.88 19.74 -6.91
CA PRO A 22 26.55 19.32 -8.14
C PRO A 22 28.04 19.08 -7.88
N ALA A 23 28.56 17.94 -8.33
CA ALA A 23 29.96 17.60 -8.33
C ALA A 23 30.61 17.99 -9.66
N THR A 24 31.77 18.61 -9.57
CA THR A 24 32.72 19.02 -10.59
C THR A 24 33.40 17.81 -11.24
N GLU A 25 33.59 17.90 -12.56
CA GLU A 25 34.37 16.97 -13.39
C GLU A 25 35.79 16.76 -12.89
N SER A 26 36.28 15.51 -12.93
CA SER A 26 37.68 15.21 -13.19
C SER A 26 37.94 13.75 -13.56
N ALA A 27 38.60 13.58 -14.71
CA ALA A 27 39.63 12.59 -15.07
C ALA A 27 39.24 11.15 -15.42
N ALA A 28 39.62 10.81 -16.61
CA ALA A 28 39.69 9.52 -17.27
C ALA A 28 40.40 8.43 -16.47
N ALA A 29 39.87 7.21 -16.46
CA ALA A 29 40.60 5.99 -16.17
C ALA A 29 40.10 4.81 -17.00
N GLU A 30 40.98 4.25 -17.70
CA GLU A 30 41.23 2.93 -18.26
C GLU A 30 40.09 1.87 -18.31
N THR A 31 39.91 1.37 -19.53
CA THR A 31 39.07 0.24 -19.92
C THR A 31 39.62 -1.09 -19.37
N PRO A 32 38.82 -1.88 -18.64
CA PRO A 32 39.16 -3.28 -18.39
C PRO A 32 38.76 -4.20 -19.55
N PRO A 33 39.41 -5.35 -19.73
CA PRO A 33 39.27 -6.19 -20.89
C PRO A 33 37.92 -6.94 -20.93
N GLU A 34 37.43 -7.05 -22.13
CA GLU A 34 36.29 -7.82 -22.59
C GLU A 34 36.30 -9.26 -22.05
N THR A 35 35.38 -9.58 -21.10
CA THR A 35 35.19 -10.95 -20.64
C THR A 35 34.03 -11.58 -21.41
N ALA A 36 34.31 -12.74 -21.97
CA ALA A 36 33.50 -13.53 -22.86
C ALA A 36 32.01 -13.64 -22.40
N ALA A 37 31.13 -13.49 -23.40
CA ALA A 37 29.70 -13.76 -23.28
C ALA A 37 29.47 -15.19 -22.73
N ALA A 38 28.92 -15.28 -21.51
CA ALA A 38 28.35 -16.50 -21.01
C ALA A 38 27.10 -16.81 -21.84
N ALA A 39 27.07 -18.02 -22.43
CA ALA A 39 25.92 -18.51 -23.17
C ALA A 39 24.70 -18.47 -22.26
N ALA A 40 23.62 -17.85 -22.73
CA ALA A 40 22.33 -17.88 -22.08
C ALA A 40 21.90 -19.38 -22.00
N GLU A 41 21.90 -19.92 -20.79
CA GLU A 41 21.25 -21.21 -20.53
C GLU A 41 19.75 -21.00 -20.76
N THR A 42 19.21 -21.69 -21.76
CA THR A 42 17.77 -21.77 -21.98
C THR A 42 17.11 -22.40 -20.75
N ARG A 43 16.44 -21.55 -19.97
CA ARG A 43 15.61 -21.97 -18.83
C ARG A 43 14.53 -22.93 -19.36
N PRO A 44 14.33 -24.12 -18.76
CA PRO A 44 13.25 -25.01 -19.18
C PRO A 44 11.90 -24.30 -18.99
N ASP A 45 10.97 -24.53 -19.93
CA ASP A 45 9.61 -24.03 -19.88
C ASP A 45 8.98 -24.37 -18.52
N ALA A 46 8.92 -23.38 -17.63
CA ALA A 46 8.16 -23.51 -16.40
C ALA A 46 6.67 -23.67 -16.78
N PRO A 47 5.90 -24.53 -16.11
CA PRO A 47 4.46 -24.58 -16.34
C PRO A 47 3.89 -23.19 -16.13
N ALA A 48 3.02 -22.75 -17.05
CA ALA A 48 2.38 -21.46 -17.02
C ALA A 48 1.62 -21.29 -15.68
N GLY A 49 2.23 -20.62 -14.73
CA GLY A 49 1.58 -20.21 -13.47
C GLY A 49 0.38 -19.33 -13.77
N GLY A 50 -0.52 -19.17 -12.79
CA GLY A 50 -1.66 -18.25 -12.89
C GLY A 50 -1.23 -16.82 -13.17
N ALA A 51 -2.18 -15.96 -13.57
CA ALA A 51 -1.92 -14.54 -13.69
C ALA A 51 -1.47 -13.96 -12.34
N LEU A 52 -0.59 -12.96 -12.39
CA LEU A 52 -0.15 -12.27 -11.19
C LEU A 52 -1.27 -11.40 -10.62
N THR A 53 -1.39 -11.42 -9.31
CA THR A 53 -2.23 -10.51 -8.55
C THR A 53 -1.34 -9.60 -7.70
N ARG A 54 -1.55 -8.28 -7.81
CA ARG A 54 -0.93 -7.33 -6.89
C ARG A 54 -1.41 -7.60 -5.48
N LEU A 55 -0.49 -7.63 -4.54
CA LEU A 55 -0.81 -7.79 -3.14
C LEU A 55 -1.17 -6.44 -2.51
N THR A 56 -2.31 -6.43 -1.82
CA THR A 56 -2.80 -5.31 -1.00
C THR A 56 -3.26 -5.89 0.33
N ASN A 57 -3.64 -5.05 1.28
CA ASN A 57 -4.14 -5.51 2.56
C ASN A 57 -5.60 -5.99 2.52
N ASN A 58 -6.25 -6.01 1.36
CA ASN A 58 -7.62 -6.50 1.22
C ASN A 58 -7.79 -7.56 0.14
N ASN A 59 -8.80 -8.40 0.29
CA ASN A 59 -9.31 -9.33 -0.71
C ASN A 59 -10.86 -9.27 -0.74
N ALA A 60 -11.49 -10.17 -1.50
CA ALA A 60 -12.95 -10.22 -1.64
C ALA A 60 -13.71 -10.44 -0.31
N THR A 61 -13.06 -10.94 0.75
CA THR A 61 -13.70 -11.30 2.02
C THR A 61 -13.46 -10.29 3.14
N GLY A 62 -12.44 -9.46 3.04
CA GLY A 62 -12.12 -8.51 4.09
C GLY A 62 -10.84 -7.73 3.89
N LEU A 63 -10.59 -6.82 4.80
CA LEU A 63 -9.39 -6.04 4.92
C LEU A 63 -8.63 -6.45 6.18
N TYR A 64 -7.31 -6.63 6.06
CA TYR A 64 -6.44 -7.03 7.16
C TYR A 64 -5.60 -5.86 7.63
N GLU A 65 -5.47 -5.75 8.95
CA GLU A 65 -4.75 -4.66 9.59
C GLU A 65 -3.92 -5.17 10.76
N ALA A 66 -2.76 -4.56 10.95
CA ALA A 66 -1.98 -4.68 12.17
C ALA A 66 -2.36 -3.52 13.10
N VAL A 67 -3.12 -3.82 14.15
CA VAL A 67 -3.68 -2.81 15.05
C VAL A 67 -2.94 -2.81 16.38
N ILE A 68 -2.42 -1.65 16.77
CA ILE A 68 -1.86 -1.46 18.11
C ILE A 68 -3.02 -1.31 19.08
N VAL A 69 -3.08 -2.22 20.07
CA VAL A 69 -4.12 -2.18 21.09
C VAL A 69 -3.54 -1.57 22.36
N GLN A 70 -4.13 -0.45 22.79
CA GLN A 70 -3.72 0.17 24.03
C GLN A 70 -4.12 -0.73 25.21
N ASP A 71 -3.12 -1.16 25.98
CA ASP A 71 -3.32 -1.82 27.26
C ASP A 71 -2.50 -1.06 28.30
N ASP A 72 -3.21 -0.31 29.15
CA ASP A 72 -2.61 0.53 30.18
C ASP A 72 -1.84 -0.27 31.25
N ALA A 73 -2.05 -1.59 31.29
CA ALA A 73 -1.32 -2.51 32.18
C ALA A 73 0.03 -2.97 31.57
N MET A 74 0.28 -2.71 30.30
CA MET A 74 1.46 -3.20 29.59
C MET A 74 2.47 -2.08 29.27
N PRO A 75 3.77 -2.31 29.48
CA PRO A 75 4.80 -1.33 29.15
C PRO A 75 4.98 -1.14 27.62
N VAL A 76 4.59 -2.15 26.83
CA VAL A 76 4.60 -2.12 25.36
C VAL A 76 3.25 -2.62 24.89
N TRP A 77 2.60 -1.82 24.04
CA TRP A 77 1.29 -2.16 23.51
C TRP A 77 1.38 -3.27 22.47
N PRO A 78 0.55 -4.32 22.58
CA PRO A 78 0.56 -5.40 21.61
C PRO A 78 0.05 -4.94 20.25
N ILE A 79 0.66 -5.47 19.20
CA ILE A 79 0.14 -5.38 17.84
C ILE A 79 -0.63 -6.67 17.57
N LEU A 80 -1.91 -6.52 17.23
CA LEU A 80 -2.78 -7.62 16.85
C LEU A 80 -3.09 -7.61 15.38
N ILE A 81 -3.09 -8.78 14.76
CA ILE A 81 -3.57 -8.93 13.39
C ILE A 81 -5.09 -9.08 13.45
N THR A 82 -5.76 -8.18 12.73
CA THR A 82 -7.22 -8.10 12.67
C THR A 82 -7.70 -8.25 11.23
N LYS A 83 -8.96 -8.62 11.09
CA LYS A 83 -9.68 -8.66 9.82
C LYS A 83 -11.00 -7.91 9.96
N VAL A 84 -11.24 -6.95 9.10
CA VAL A 84 -12.59 -6.41 8.85
C VAL A 84 -13.29 -7.40 7.93
N ASP A 85 -14.24 -8.15 8.49
CA ASP A 85 -15.06 -9.11 7.74
C ASP A 85 -16.18 -8.34 7.03
N TYR A 86 -16.14 -8.32 5.70
CA TYR A 86 -17.11 -7.55 4.92
C TYR A 86 -18.54 -8.13 4.98
N ALA A 87 -18.68 -9.45 5.12
CA ALA A 87 -20.00 -10.06 5.26
C ALA A 87 -20.65 -9.72 6.60
N ALA A 88 -19.87 -9.78 7.68
CA ALA A 88 -20.34 -9.46 9.04
C ALA A 88 -20.41 -7.94 9.30
N ALA A 89 -19.71 -7.11 8.53
CA ALA A 89 -19.45 -5.69 8.81
C ALA A 89 -18.85 -5.48 10.22
N GLU A 90 -17.85 -6.28 10.56
CA GLU A 90 -17.22 -6.27 11.88
C GLU A 90 -15.71 -6.49 11.75
N GLN A 91 -14.94 -5.71 12.51
CA GLN A 91 -13.51 -5.95 12.71
C GLN A 91 -13.30 -6.92 13.88
N ARG A 92 -12.54 -7.98 13.65
CA ARG A 92 -12.22 -8.98 14.65
C ARG A 92 -10.73 -9.31 14.67
N VAL A 93 -10.23 -9.71 15.83
CA VAL A 93 -8.89 -10.28 15.95
C VAL A 93 -8.84 -11.62 15.23
N LEU A 94 -7.76 -11.87 14.49
CA LEU A 94 -7.56 -13.11 13.74
C LEU A 94 -7.07 -14.24 14.66
N CYS A 95 -7.91 -14.58 15.64
CA CYS A 95 -7.61 -15.52 16.71
C CYS A 95 -8.81 -16.43 17.00
N ALA A 96 -8.63 -17.74 16.89
CA ALA A 96 -9.63 -18.76 17.21
C ALA A 96 -9.39 -19.45 18.57
N ALA A 97 -8.39 -19.04 19.36
CA ALA A 97 -8.11 -19.67 20.65
C ALA A 97 -9.25 -19.43 21.65
N PRO A 98 -9.90 -20.49 22.17
CA PRO A 98 -11.04 -20.33 23.08
C PRO A 98 -10.67 -19.58 24.35
N GLY A 99 -11.45 -18.51 24.66
CA GLY A 99 -11.25 -17.71 25.87
C GLY A 99 -10.01 -16.80 25.83
N CYS A 100 -9.40 -16.64 24.66
CA CYS A 100 -8.28 -15.71 24.49
C CYS A 100 -8.74 -14.27 24.71
N THR A 101 -8.05 -13.55 25.59
CA THR A 101 -8.28 -12.12 25.86
C THR A 101 -7.43 -11.21 24.96
N HIS A 102 -6.58 -11.80 24.12
CA HIS A 102 -5.64 -11.13 23.20
C HIS A 102 -4.58 -10.27 23.90
N SER A 103 -4.47 -10.33 25.23
CA SER A 103 -3.58 -9.47 26.02
C SER A 103 -2.19 -10.07 26.25
N ASP A 104 -2.01 -11.38 26.06
CA ASP A 104 -0.73 -12.05 26.33
C ASP A 104 -0.07 -12.63 25.07
N ALA A 105 1.20 -13.01 25.22
CA ALA A 105 2.02 -13.52 24.10
C ALA A 105 1.55 -14.89 23.56
N SER A 106 0.60 -15.56 24.22
CA SER A 106 0.04 -16.83 23.73
C SER A 106 -1.05 -16.64 22.66
N CYS A 107 -1.52 -15.40 22.47
CA CYS A 107 -2.48 -15.10 21.41
C CYS A 107 -1.88 -15.33 20.02
N PRO A 108 -2.46 -16.23 19.20
CA PRO A 108 -1.92 -16.55 17.87
C PRO A 108 -1.94 -15.37 16.89
N ALA A 109 -2.78 -14.36 17.13
CA ALA A 109 -2.87 -13.14 16.29
C ALA A 109 -1.96 -12.00 16.75
N ARG A 110 -1.20 -12.20 17.84
CA ARG A 110 -0.29 -11.18 18.36
C ARG A 110 1.07 -11.28 17.68
N LEU A 111 1.59 -10.14 17.23
CA LEU A 111 2.98 -10.05 16.80
C LEU A 111 3.95 -10.24 17.97
N PRO A 112 5.17 -10.73 17.73
CA PRO A 112 6.20 -10.81 18.77
C PRO A 112 6.45 -9.47 19.43
N GLU A 113 6.94 -9.50 20.68
CA GLU A 113 7.40 -8.30 21.35
C GLU A 113 8.57 -7.66 20.60
N GLY A 114 8.56 -6.34 20.48
CA GLY A 114 9.53 -5.61 19.66
C GLY A 114 9.16 -5.51 18.18
N ALA A 115 8.03 -6.08 17.74
CA ALA A 115 7.55 -5.90 16.37
C ALA A 115 7.13 -4.45 16.12
N VAL A 116 7.60 -3.88 15.01
CA VAL A 116 7.29 -2.52 14.56
C VAL A 116 7.08 -2.50 13.05
N GLY A 117 6.45 -1.45 12.52
CA GLY A 117 6.32 -1.22 11.08
C GLY A 117 5.53 -2.29 10.33
N ALA A 118 4.55 -2.91 10.98
CA ALA A 118 3.81 -4.02 10.39
C ALA A 118 2.96 -3.61 9.18
N SER A 119 3.09 -4.38 8.09
CA SER A 119 2.30 -4.25 6.86
C SER A 119 1.61 -5.56 6.52
N CYS A 120 0.33 -5.49 6.13
CA CYS A 120 -0.49 -6.65 5.82
C CYS A 120 -0.67 -6.80 4.31
N PHE A 121 -0.65 -8.06 3.81
CA PHE A 121 -0.87 -8.39 2.41
C PHE A 121 -1.81 -9.59 2.34
N ALA A 122 -3.02 -9.37 1.87
CA ALA A 122 -4.05 -10.40 1.76
C ALA A 122 -3.66 -11.43 0.69
N VAL A 123 -3.77 -12.71 1.05
CA VAL A 123 -3.60 -13.84 0.14
C VAL A 123 -4.77 -14.81 0.31
N GLU A 124 -4.84 -15.85 -0.50
CA GLU A 124 -5.84 -16.89 -0.32
C GLU A 124 -5.64 -17.59 1.03
N GLY A 125 -6.70 -17.68 1.80
CA GLY A 125 -6.74 -18.36 3.10
C GLY A 125 -6.13 -17.59 4.28
N GLY A 126 -5.73 -16.30 4.10
CA GLY A 126 -5.20 -15.50 5.20
C GLY A 126 -4.48 -14.23 4.80
N VAL A 127 -3.50 -13.85 5.60
CA VAL A 127 -2.72 -12.63 5.42
C VAL A 127 -1.23 -12.88 5.69
N LEU A 128 -0.40 -12.32 4.81
CA LEU A 128 1.02 -12.15 5.06
C LEU A 128 1.24 -10.88 5.85
N VAL A 129 2.10 -10.95 6.84
CA VAL A 129 2.48 -9.79 7.64
C VAL A 129 4.00 -9.63 7.56
N PHE A 130 4.43 -8.53 6.98
CA PHE A 130 5.81 -8.06 7.05
C PHE A 130 5.95 -7.16 8.26
N TYR A 131 6.97 -7.35 9.07
CA TYR A 131 7.29 -6.50 10.22
C TYR A 131 8.78 -6.54 10.54
N SER A 132 9.27 -5.48 11.17
CA SER A 132 10.62 -5.41 11.71
C SER A 132 10.62 -5.77 13.19
N LEU A 133 11.71 -6.36 13.68
CA LEU A 133 11.95 -6.60 15.11
C LEU A 133 12.99 -5.62 15.63
N GLU A 134 12.70 -4.98 16.74
CA GLU A 134 13.59 -4.11 17.48
C GLU A 134 13.85 -4.65 18.88
N ASP A 135 15.07 -4.49 19.35
CA ASP A 135 15.37 -4.70 20.77
C ASP A 135 14.68 -3.62 21.61
N THR A 136 13.78 -4.04 22.52
CA THR A 136 12.93 -3.12 23.30
C THR A 136 13.70 -2.24 24.27
N ALA A 137 14.96 -2.56 24.58
CA ALA A 137 15.80 -1.81 25.49
C ALA A 137 16.73 -0.82 24.76
N SER A 138 17.29 -1.20 23.62
CA SER A 138 18.23 -0.40 22.84
C SER A 138 17.61 0.30 21.63
N TYR A 139 16.41 -0.13 21.19
CA TYR A 139 15.77 0.27 19.92
C TYR A 139 16.62 -0.06 18.70
N GLU A 140 17.49 -1.05 18.80
CA GLU A 140 18.30 -1.52 17.71
C GLU A 140 17.49 -2.49 16.85
N LEU A 141 17.53 -2.31 15.52
CA LEU A 141 16.88 -3.20 14.58
C LEU A 141 17.56 -4.57 14.60
N LEU A 142 16.80 -5.61 14.95
CA LEU A 142 17.27 -6.99 14.99
C LEU A 142 17.14 -7.69 13.63
N GLY A 143 16.12 -7.30 12.84
CA GLY A 143 15.87 -7.83 11.49
C GLY A 143 14.41 -7.72 11.08
N ASP A 144 14.15 -8.08 9.82
CA ASP A 144 12.82 -8.10 9.23
C ASP A 144 12.27 -9.51 9.15
N CYS A 145 10.97 -9.65 9.29
CA CYS A 145 10.26 -10.92 9.28
C CYS A 145 9.08 -10.87 8.30
N LEU A 146 8.79 -12.00 7.67
CA LEU A 146 7.57 -12.24 6.91
C LEU A 146 6.88 -13.46 7.49
N ALA A 147 5.63 -13.32 7.93
CA ALA A 147 4.84 -14.41 8.51
C ALA A 147 3.46 -14.50 7.84
N PHE A 148 2.92 -15.70 7.75
CA PHE A 148 1.55 -15.96 7.30
C PHE A 148 0.65 -16.22 8.51
N TYR A 149 -0.50 -15.54 8.55
CA TYR A 149 -1.57 -15.69 9.54
C TYR A 149 -2.81 -16.23 8.83
N PRO A 150 -3.26 -17.45 9.15
CA PRO A 150 -4.42 -18.06 8.49
C PRO A 150 -5.75 -17.44 8.94
N ASP A 151 -6.73 -17.42 8.04
CA ASP A 151 -8.09 -16.89 8.28
C ASP A 151 -8.87 -17.63 9.37
N ASP A 152 -8.52 -18.88 9.62
CA ASP A 152 -9.13 -19.69 10.69
C ASP A 152 -8.66 -19.29 12.10
N GLY A 153 -7.75 -18.32 12.20
CA GLY A 153 -7.21 -17.83 13.46
C GLY A 153 -6.24 -18.79 14.16
N GLY A 154 -5.65 -19.70 13.40
CA GLY A 154 -4.56 -20.56 13.84
C GLY A 154 -3.27 -19.78 14.12
N GLY A 155 -2.22 -20.52 14.50
CA GLY A 155 -0.91 -19.92 14.78
C GLY A 155 -0.23 -19.38 13.52
N ALA A 156 0.54 -18.32 13.68
CA ALA A 156 1.37 -17.76 12.61
C ALA A 156 2.44 -18.75 12.13
N GLN A 157 2.67 -18.76 10.82
CA GLN A 157 3.79 -19.48 10.19
C GLN A 157 4.84 -18.47 9.74
N LEU A 158 6.05 -18.54 10.30
CA LEU A 158 7.17 -17.72 9.85
C LEU A 158 7.66 -18.23 8.49
N LEU A 159 7.67 -17.36 7.48
CA LEU A 159 8.10 -17.69 6.10
C LEU A 159 9.54 -17.23 5.84
N ALA A 160 9.93 -16.08 6.39
CA ALA A 160 11.29 -15.57 6.30
C ALA A 160 11.65 -14.79 7.57
N GLU A 161 12.91 -14.90 7.98
CA GLU A 161 13.49 -14.23 9.13
C GLU A 161 14.80 -13.56 8.75
N ASN A 162 15.06 -12.37 9.30
CA ASN A 162 16.24 -11.56 9.02
C ASN A 162 16.44 -11.23 7.53
N ARG A 163 15.34 -11.04 6.81
CA ARG A 163 15.33 -10.70 5.39
C ARG A 163 14.20 -9.72 5.07
N SER A 164 14.55 -8.61 4.46
CA SER A 164 13.62 -7.52 4.08
C SER A 164 12.86 -7.88 2.80
N PHE A 165 12.03 -8.90 2.84
CA PHE A 165 11.18 -9.31 1.74
C PHE A 165 9.84 -8.56 1.80
N HIS A 166 9.66 -7.57 0.90
CA HIS A 166 8.40 -6.85 0.71
C HIS A 166 7.56 -7.51 -0.38
N PRO A 167 6.47 -8.20 -0.05
CA PRO A 167 5.63 -8.85 -1.05
C PRO A 167 4.94 -7.81 -1.94
N VAL A 168 5.05 -7.96 -3.27
CA VAL A 168 4.42 -7.06 -4.24
C VAL A 168 3.37 -7.77 -5.10
N ALA A 169 3.55 -9.05 -5.38
CA ALA A 169 2.65 -9.84 -6.19
C ALA A 169 2.61 -11.32 -5.77
N SER A 170 1.57 -12.03 -6.21
CA SER A 170 1.44 -13.47 -6.07
C SER A 170 0.79 -14.09 -7.30
N ASP A 171 1.17 -15.34 -7.63
CA ASP A 171 0.48 -16.18 -8.62
C ASP A 171 -0.37 -17.28 -7.97
N GLY A 172 -0.58 -17.20 -6.64
CA GLY A 172 -1.31 -18.18 -5.83
C GLY A 172 -0.44 -19.31 -5.27
N GLU A 173 0.72 -19.59 -5.87
CA GLU A 173 1.69 -20.60 -5.39
C GLU A 173 2.94 -19.93 -4.82
N ASN A 174 3.33 -18.79 -5.40
CA ASN A 174 4.54 -18.07 -5.05
C ASN A 174 4.24 -16.61 -4.76
N LEU A 175 5.10 -16.04 -3.94
CA LEU A 175 5.22 -14.60 -3.69
C LEU A 175 6.35 -14.04 -4.52
N TYR A 176 6.17 -12.86 -5.05
CA TYR A 176 7.19 -12.06 -5.68
C TYR A 176 7.49 -10.88 -4.76
N CYS A 177 8.72 -10.82 -4.26
CA CYS A 177 9.10 -9.91 -3.20
C CYS A 177 10.25 -9.00 -3.64
N GLU A 178 10.10 -7.71 -3.41
CA GLU A 178 11.22 -6.79 -3.46
C GLU A 178 12.10 -7.00 -2.22
N PHE A 179 13.40 -6.99 -2.43
CA PHE A 179 14.39 -7.06 -1.37
C PHE A 179 15.30 -5.83 -1.46
N TYR A 180 15.36 -5.09 -0.38
CA TYR A 180 16.19 -3.89 -0.26
C TYR A 180 17.49 -4.26 0.45
N ASP A 181 18.59 -4.22 -0.27
CA ASP A 181 19.93 -4.47 0.30
C ASP A 181 20.44 -3.17 0.95
N ILE A 182 20.03 -2.94 2.17
CA ILE A 182 20.46 -1.75 2.95
C ILE A 182 21.92 -1.97 3.35
N GLY A 183 22.82 -1.53 2.48
CA GLY A 183 24.26 -1.61 2.73
C GLY A 183 24.73 -0.71 3.88
N ALA A 184 26.00 -0.87 4.27
CA ALA A 184 26.60 -0.06 5.34
C ALA A 184 26.80 1.42 4.98
N ASP A 185 26.67 1.80 3.70
CA ASP A 185 26.78 3.18 3.23
C ASP A 185 25.40 3.79 2.96
N PRO A 186 24.88 4.66 3.86
CA PRO A 186 23.58 5.30 3.67
C PRO A 186 23.54 6.30 2.50
N ALA A 187 24.68 6.64 1.90
CA ALA A 187 24.75 7.50 0.71
C ALA A 187 24.77 6.71 -0.60
N ALA A 188 24.91 5.39 -0.54
CA ALA A 188 24.86 4.54 -1.72
C ALA A 188 23.42 4.36 -2.20
N GLU A 189 23.24 4.20 -3.50
CA GLU A 189 21.97 3.79 -4.07
C GLU A 189 21.66 2.37 -3.58
N ILE A 190 20.48 2.17 -3.01
CA ILE A 190 20.06 0.86 -2.48
C ILE A 190 19.60 0.01 -3.66
N PRO A 191 20.33 -1.06 -4.02
CA PRO A 191 19.89 -1.94 -5.08
C PRO A 191 18.65 -2.69 -4.65
N ILE A 192 17.63 -2.67 -5.51
CA ILE A 192 16.41 -3.45 -5.29
C ILE A 192 16.55 -4.74 -6.08
N ARG A 193 16.31 -5.87 -5.42
CA ARG A 193 16.32 -7.18 -6.04
C ARG A 193 14.90 -7.74 -6.03
N LEU A 194 14.56 -8.55 -7.03
CA LEU A 194 13.30 -9.28 -7.05
C LEU A 194 13.55 -10.77 -6.75
N TYR A 195 12.81 -11.28 -5.79
CA TYR A 195 12.85 -12.68 -5.41
C TYR A 195 11.49 -13.34 -5.62
N LYS A 196 11.52 -14.62 -5.94
CA LYS A 196 10.38 -15.53 -5.90
C LYS A 196 10.51 -16.40 -4.65
N LEU A 197 9.47 -16.38 -3.81
CA LEU A 197 9.40 -17.14 -2.57
C LEU A 197 8.16 -18.04 -2.60
N PRO A 198 8.26 -19.35 -2.33
CA PRO A 198 7.07 -20.20 -2.22
C PRO A 198 6.13 -19.69 -1.12
N LEU A 199 4.81 -19.70 -1.35
CA LEU A 199 3.82 -19.23 -0.36
C LEU A 199 3.88 -20.07 0.94
N GLY A 200 4.33 -21.32 0.88
CA GLY A 200 4.58 -22.18 2.04
C GLY A 200 5.89 -21.89 2.79
N GLY A 201 6.65 -20.89 2.40
CA GLY A 201 7.97 -20.58 2.93
C GLY A 201 9.08 -21.38 2.25
N GLY A 202 10.34 -21.07 2.60
CA GLY A 202 11.53 -21.72 2.05
C GLY A 202 12.58 -20.74 1.54
N GLU A 203 13.56 -21.24 0.80
CA GLU A 203 14.57 -20.38 0.20
C GLU A 203 13.99 -19.62 -1.00
N GLY A 204 14.24 -18.31 -1.04
CA GLY A 204 13.84 -17.46 -2.17
C GLY A 204 14.78 -17.64 -3.37
N GLU A 205 14.22 -17.73 -4.57
CA GLU A 205 14.92 -17.70 -5.84
C GLU A 205 15.13 -16.25 -6.29
N LEU A 206 16.38 -15.82 -6.57
CA LEU A 206 16.66 -14.51 -7.13
C LEU A 206 16.23 -14.47 -8.60
N LEU A 207 15.28 -13.60 -8.94
CA LEU A 207 14.81 -13.40 -10.32
C LEU A 207 15.53 -12.26 -11.02
N ALA A 208 15.76 -11.15 -10.31
CA ALA A 208 16.48 -9.99 -10.85
C ALA A 208 17.37 -9.38 -9.76
N SER A 209 18.64 -9.11 -10.11
CA SER A 209 19.61 -8.45 -9.24
C SER A 209 19.56 -6.91 -9.33
N ASP A 210 18.93 -6.40 -10.39
CA ASP A 210 18.75 -4.97 -10.68
C ASP A 210 17.30 -4.77 -11.12
N TYR A 211 16.41 -4.70 -10.10
CA TYR A 211 14.98 -4.52 -10.33
C TYR A 211 14.65 -3.02 -10.24
N PRO A 212 13.88 -2.46 -11.20
CA PRO A 212 13.79 -1.01 -11.35
C PRO A 212 12.89 -0.29 -10.34
N GLY A 213 12.45 -0.93 -9.26
CA GLY A 213 11.78 -0.18 -8.20
C GLY A 213 10.41 -0.68 -7.79
N SER A 214 9.65 0.17 -7.09
CA SER A 214 8.41 -0.19 -6.37
C SER A 214 7.28 -0.63 -7.27
N GLY A 215 6.62 -1.73 -6.91
CA GLY A 215 5.51 -2.33 -7.63
C GLY A 215 4.28 -1.43 -7.69
N LEU A 216 3.81 -1.10 -8.91
CA LEU A 216 2.59 -0.34 -9.18
C LEU A 216 1.37 -1.23 -9.38
N GLY A 217 1.57 -2.44 -9.93
CA GLY A 217 0.51 -3.37 -10.27
C GLY A 217 1.02 -4.56 -11.05
N CYS A 218 0.10 -5.38 -11.55
CA CYS A 218 0.44 -6.56 -12.35
C CYS A 218 -0.51 -6.68 -13.54
N VAL A 219 0.03 -7.12 -14.69
CA VAL A 219 -0.76 -7.45 -15.89
C VAL A 219 -0.25 -8.78 -16.45
N GLY A 220 -1.10 -9.80 -16.46
CA GLY A 220 -0.70 -11.13 -16.90
C GLY A 220 0.45 -11.69 -16.04
N ARG A 221 1.63 -11.85 -16.65
CA ARG A 221 2.87 -12.31 -15.98
C ARG A 221 3.89 -11.19 -15.80
N GLU A 222 3.47 -9.93 -15.88
CA GLU A 222 4.34 -8.78 -15.72
C GLU A 222 4.04 -8.02 -14.43
N ILE A 223 5.09 -7.67 -13.69
CA ILE A 223 5.03 -6.73 -12.56
C ILE A 223 5.37 -5.35 -13.11
N LEU A 224 4.49 -4.39 -12.88
CA LEU A 224 4.71 -2.99 -13.22
C LEU A 224 5.44 -2.30 -12.08
N SER A 225 6.51 -1.60 -12.39
CA SER A 225 7.31 -0.87 -11.41
C SER A 225 7.66 0.52 -11.89
N GLN A 226 7.89 1.40 -10.94
CA GLN A 226 8.37 2.74 -11.21
C GLN A 226 9.87 2.84 -10.95
N ASP A 227 10.61 3.32 -11.93
CA ASP A 227 11.96 3.82 -11.75
C ASP A 227 11.90 5.22 -11.11
N MET A 228 12.13 5.29 -9.81
CA MET A 228 12.07 6.54 -9.05
C MET A 228 13.08 7.58 -9.52
N GLY A 229 14.22 7.15 -10.09
CA GLY A 229 15.26 8.05 -10.59
C GLY A 229 14.93 8.66 -11.94
N ALA A 230 14.32 7.88 -12.84
CA ALA A 230 13.99 8.29 -14.21
C ALA A 230 12.53 8.70 -14.41
N GLY A 231 11.65 8.49 -13.40
CA GLY A 231 10.21 8.70 -13.53
C GLY A 231 9.56 7.80 -14.59
N ALA A 232 10.23 6.72 -14.96
CA ALA A 232 9.77 5.79 -15.99
C ALA A 232 8.95 4.67 -15.36
N VAL A 233 8.00 4.14 -16.11
CA VAL A 233 7.29 2.90 -15.75
C VAL A 233 7.87 1.75 -16.55
N ASN A 234 8.20 0.67 -15.86
CA ASN A 234 8.73 -0.54 -16.43
C ASN A 234 7.77 -1.72 -16.21
N ALA A 235 7.80 -2.69 -17.11
CA ALA A 235 7.14 -3.97 -16.96
C ALA A 235 8.21 -5.07 -16.94
N TYR A 236 8.31 -5.80 -15.84
CA TYR A 236 9.20 -6.93 -15.66
C TYR A 236 8.42 -8.23 -15.85
N ASN A 237 8.79 -9.05 -16.84
CA ASN A 237 8.17 -10.34 -17.06
C ASN A 237 8.87 -11.41 -16.20
N ILE A 238 8.12 -12.02 -15.29
CA ILE A 238 8.67 -12.98 -14.31
C ILE A 238 9.09 -14.32 -14.92
N ASP A 239 8.60 -14.66 -16.12
CA ASP A 239 8.93 -15.93 -16.78
C ASP A 239 10.18 -15.81 -17.65
N THR A 240 10.35 -14.67 -18.33
CA THR A 240 11.50 -14.43 -19.23
C THR A 240 12.65 -13.68 -18.56
N GLY A 241 12.37 -12.96 -17.47
CA GLY A 241 13.34 -12.08 -16.82
C GLY A 241 13.59 -10.76 -17.58
N GLU A 242 12.80 -10.48 -18.62
CA GLU A 242 12.94 -9.27 -19.41
C GLU A 242 12.25 -8.08 -18.77
N THR A 243 12.95 -6.94 -18.76
CA THR A 243 12.37 -5.64 -18.39
C THR A 243 12.16 -4.83 -19.65
N ARG A 244 10.97 -4.26 -19.82
CA ARG A 244 10.68 -3.31 -20.89
C ARG A 244 10.13 -2.00 -20.31
N LYS A 245 10.57 -0.89 -20.87
CA LYS A 245 10.04 0.43 -20.53
C LYS A 245 8.70 0.65 -21.24
N LEU A 246 7.68 1.07 -20.47
CA LEU A 246 6.40 1.47 -21.04
C LEU A 246 6.51 2.87 -21.65
N ALA A 247 6.16 2.99 -22.93
CA ALA A 247 6.23 4.25 -23.64
C ALA A 247 5.07 5.19 -23.23
N GLY A 248 5.29 6.49 -23.40
CA GLY A 248 4.23 7.49 -23.27
C GLY A 248 3.83 7.86 -21.82
N LEU A 249 4.42 7.22 -20.83
CA LEU A 249 4.19 7.57 -19.43
C LEU A 249 5.44 8.19 -18.82
N THR A 250 5.25 9.35 -18.21
CA THR A 250 6.26 9.97 -17.36
C THR A 250 5.57 10.26 -16.03
N MET A 251 6.06 9.64 -14.98
CA MET A 251 5.54 9.85 -13.65
C MET A 251 6.48 10.82 -12.92
N GLY A 252 5.93 11.84 -12.29
CA GLY A 252 6.70 12.76 -11.45
C GLY A 252 7.14 12.09 -10.14
N ASP A 253 7.84 12.83 -9.30
CA ASP A 253 8.40 12.34 -8.02
C ASP A 253 7.36 11.81 -7.00
N TYR A 254 6.05 12.02 -7.27
CA TYR A 254 4.93 11.55 -6.42
C TYR A 254 4.04 10.52 -7.13
N ALA A 255 4.58 9.80 -8.01
CA ALA A 255 3.90 8.98 -8.99
C ALA A 255 3.04 7.82 -8.43
N ALA A 256 3.34 7.31 -7.26
CA ALA A 256 2.56 6.22 -6.66
C ALA A 256 1.09 6.61 -6.41
N THR A 257 0.79 7.90 -6.31
CA THR A 257 -0.56 8.42 -6.06
C THR A 257 -1.32 8.82 -7.32
N GLY A 258 -0.61 9.15 -8.40
CA GLY A 258 -1.19 9.64 -9.65
C GLY A 258 -1.48 8.58 -10.70
N CYS A 259 -1.60 7.29 -10.37
CA CYS A 259 -1.86 6.24 -11.34
C CYS A 259 -2.99 5.28 -10.94
N ALA A 260 -3.69 4.75 -11.96
CA ALA A 260 -4.70 3.71 -11.81
C ALA A 260 -4.49 2.61 -12.85
N LEU A 261 -4.55 1.36 -12.42
CA LEU A 261 -4.51 0.20 -13.32
C LEU A 261 -5.93 -0.37 -13.43
N ALA A 262 -6.53 -0.28 -14.62
CA ALA A 262 -7.84 -0.85 -14.91
C ALA A 262 -7.73 -1.85 -16.07
N GLY A 263 -7.92 -3.12 -15.79
CA GLY A 263 -7.66 -4.20 -16.74
C GLY A 263 -6.17 -4.23 -17.14
N SER A 264 -5.88 -4.11 -18.44
CA SER A 264 -4.50 -4.02 -18.96
C SER A 264 -4.00 -2.59 -19.13
N ARG A 265 -4.82 -1.56 -18.85
CA ARG A 265 -4.44 -0.17 -19.06
C ARG A 265 -4.00 0.51 -17.77
N LEU A 266 -2.81 1.08 -17.81
CA LEU A 266 -2.27 1.96 -16.77
C LEU A 266 -2.54 3.41 -17.17
N TYR A 267 -3.23 4.14 -16.32
CA TYR A 267 -3.60 5.54 -16.45
C TYR A 267 -2.74 6.40 -15.52
N THR A 268 -2.26 7.53 -16.00
CA THR A 268 -1.47 8.49 -15.20
C THR A 268 -1.92 9.90 -15.51
N ILE A 269 -1.81 10.77 -14.50
CA ILE A 269 -2.01 12.20 -14.67
C ILE A 269 -0.68 12.91 -14.47
N ALA A 270 -0.43 13.95 -15.27
CA ALA A 270 0.77 14.76 -15.10
C ALA A 270 0.73 15.41 -13.68
N PRO A 271 1.88 15.54 -13.01
CA PRO A 271 1.97 16.13 -11.67
C PRO A 271 1.82 17.66 -11.69
N ASP A 272 0.99 18.18 -12.59
CA ASP A 272 0.68 19.59 -12.69
C ASP A 272 -0.28 20.02 -11.60
N SER A 273 -0.24 21.29 -11.25
CA SER A 273 -1.05 21.90 -10.20
C SER A 273 -2.54 22.02 -10.52
N THR A 274 -2.99 21.52 -11.67
CA THR A 274 -4.38 21.55 -12.13
C THR A 274 -4.75 20.20 -12.74
N PRO A 275 -6.00 19.73 -12.60
CA PRO A 275 -6.44 18.52 -13.28
C PRO A 275 -6.34 18.69 -14.79
N GLY A 276 -5.61 17.79 -15.44
CA GLY A 276 -5.39 17.78 -16.87
C GLY A 276 -5.86 16.47 -17.52
N ASP A 277 -5.48 16.26 -18.77
CA ASP A 277 -5.75 15.03 -19.48
C ASP A 277 -5.00 13.85 -18.86
N ILE A 278 -5.57 12.66 -18.98
CA ILE A 278 -5.03 11.43 -18.42
C ILE A 278 -4.32 10.67 -19.55
N ALA A 279 -3.01 10.50 -19.44
CA ALA A 279 -2.25 9.64 -20.31
C ALA A 279 -2.47 8.16 -19.95
N TRP A 280 -2.48 7.27 -20.93
CA TRP A 280 -2.59 5.84 -20.68
C TRP A 280 -1.68 5.01 -21.59
N VAL A 281 -1.35 3.81 -21.11
CA VAL A 281 -0.71 2.76 -21.89
C VAL A 281 -1.46 1.45 -21.65
N ASP A 282 -1.75 0.73 -22.72
CA ASP A 282 -2.18 -0.67 -22.61
C ASP A 282 -0.91 -1.52 -22.50
N VAL A 283 -0.73 -2.11 -21.31
CA VAL A 283 0.47 -2.87 -20.96
C VAL A 283 0.63 -4.10 -21.85
N ALA A 284 -0.47 -4.75 -22.23
CA ALA A 284 -0.44 -5.98 -23.02
C ALA A 284 -0.07 -5.72 -24.49
N THR A 285 -0.56 -4.61 -25.08
CA THR A 285 -0.35 -4.30 -26.49
C THR A 285 0.73 -3.25 -26.74
N GLY A 286 1.05 -2.43 -25.75
CA GLY A 286 1.94 -1.28 -25.88
C GLY A 286 1.28 -0.07 -26.54
N GLU A 287 -0.03 -0.12 -26.82
CA GLU A 287 -0.78 1.02 -27.33
C GLU A 287 -0.83 2.14 -26.29
N THR A 288 -0.67 3.37 -26.75
CA THR A 288 -0.71 4.56 -25.89
C THR A 288 -1.74 5.55 -26.37
N GLY A 289 -2.25 6.38 -25.46
CA GLY A 289 -3.19 7.42 -25.79
C GLY A 289 -3.37 8.43 -24.67
N THR A 290 -4.27 9.36 -24.93
CA THR A 290 -4.69 10.38 -23.98
C THR A 290 -6.21 10.34 -23.85
N LEU A 291 -6.70 10.42 -22.64
CA LEU A 291 -8.11 10.54 -22.31
C LEU A 291 -8.34 12.02 -21.97
N GLU A 292 -9.06 12.72 -22.86
CA GLU A 292 -9.52 14.08 -22.60
C GLU A 292 -10.63 14.02 -21.56
N VAL A 293 -10.49 14.76 -20.45
CA VAL A 293 -11.44 14.73 -19.33
C VAL A 293 -12.12 16.08 -19.18
N ASP A 294 -13.44 16.08 -19.25
CA ASP A 294 -14.26 17.26 -18.94
C ASP A 294 -14.50 17.35 -17.42
N TRP A 295 -13.52 17.93 -16.72
CA TRP A 295 -13.53 17.98 -15.26
C TRP A 295 -14.72 18.79 -14.74
N PRO A 296 -15.59 18.20 -13.89
CA PRO A 296 -16.75 18.90 -13.33
C PRO A 296 -16.37 19.88 -12.20
N ILE A 297 -15.08 20.01 -11.90
CA ILE A 297 -14.51 20.86 -10.86
C ILE A 297 -13.44 21.76 -11.44
N ALA A 298 -13.32 22.96 -10.91
CA ALA A 298 -12.28 23.92 -11.27
C ALA A 298 -11.61 24.42 -9.97
N PRO A 299 -10.53 23.77 -9.50
CA PRO A 299 -9.79 24.24 -8.33
C PRO A 299 -9.31 25.67 -8.53
N GLU A 300 -9.46 26.53 -7.51
CA GLU A 300 -9.03 27.94 -7.58
C GLU A 300 -7.50 28.09 -7.48
N GLY A 301 -6.78 27.03 -7.17
CA GLY A 301 -5.34 27.06 -6.94
C GLY A 301 -4.66 25.74 -7.25
N ALA A 302 -3.50 25.51 -6.63
CA ALA A 302 -2.79 24.27 -6.72
C ALA A 302 -3.61 23.12 -6.12
N CYS A 303 -3.68 22.00 -6.82
CA CYS A 303 -4.32 20.78 -6.34
C CYS A 303 -3.39 19.58 -6.50
N THR A 304 -3.70 18.50 -5.79
CA THR A 304 -3.13 17.18 -6.05
C THR A 304 -4.23 16.24 -6.55
N VAL A 305 -3.88 15.35 -7.47
CA VAL A 305 -4.82 14.37 -8.02
C VAL A 305 -4.27 12.98 -7.79
N THR A 306 -5.05 12.15 -7.12
CA THR A 306 -4.75 10.73 -6.93
C THR A 306 -5.73 9.92 -7.77
N LEU A 307 -5.24 8.97 -8.57
CA LEU A 307 -6.08 8.11 -9.40
C LEU A 307 -6.20 6.71 -8.77
N ARG A 308 -7.39 6.13 -8.90
CA ARG A 308 -7.70 4.75 -8.51
C ARG A 308 -8.68 4.13 -9.50
N ALA A 309 -8.50 2.85 -9.82
CA ALA A 309 -9.52 2.10 -10.55
C ALA A 309 -10.56 1.56 -9.55
N VAL A 310 -11.85 1.79 -9.81
CA VAL A 310 -12.97 1.35 -8.98
C VAL A 310 -14.13 0.94 -9.89
N GLY A 311 -14.59 -0.30 -9.79
CA GLY A 311 -15.79 -0.75 -10.51
C GLY A 311 -15.74 -0.51 -12.03
N GLY A 312 -14.57 -0.61 -12.66
CA GLY A 312 -14.38 -0.36 -14.08
C GLY A 312 -14.28 1.11 -14.48
N LYS A 313 -14.35 2.05 -13.52
CA LYS A 313 -14.12 3.48 -13.73
C LYS A 313 -12.77 3.91 -13.15
N ILE A 314 -12.29 5.08 -13.59
CA ILE A 314 -11.20 5.78 -12.91
C ILE A 314 -11.86 6.73 -11.90
N VAL A 315 -11.45 6.66 -10.65
CA VAL A 315 -11.86 7.60 -9.62
C VAL A 315 -10.66 8.49 -9.30
N ALA A 316 -10.81 9.78 -9.53
CA ALA A 316 -9.83 10.78 -9.17
C ALA A 316 -10.22 11.40 -7.83
N ASP A 317 -9.29 11.42 -6.87
CA ASP A 317 -9.39 12.22 -5.65
C ASP A 317 -8.62 13.52 -5.88
N VAL A 318 -9.35 14.61 -6.00
CA VAL A 318 -8.79 15.94 -6.26
C VAL A 318 -8.81 16.74 -4.97
N TRP A 319 -7.63 16.97 -4.42
CA TRP A 319 -7.44 17.76 -3.20
C TRP A 319 -7.05 19.19 -3.56
N ASP A 320 -7.93 20.15 -3.28
CA ASP A 320 -7.66 21.59 -3.41
C ASP A 320 -6.88 22.07 -2.19
N ILE A 321 -5.61 22.45 -2.43
CA ILE A 321 -4.70 22.91 -1.36
C ILE A 321 -5.16 24.25 -0.78
N GLY A 322 -5.77 25.11 -1.59
CA GLY A 322 -6.26 26.43 -1.16
C GLY A 322 -7.52 26.34 -0.31
N ALA A 323 -8.47 25.51 -0.72
CA ALA A 323 -9.73 25.28 -0.02
C ALA A 323 -9.59 24.30 1.15
N LEU A 324 -8.50 23.51 1.22
CA LEU A 324 -8.33 22.38 2.14
C LEU A 324 -9.50 21.38 2.04
N ALA A 325 -9.94 21.09 0.83
CA ALA A 325 -11.09 20.26 0.55
C ALA A 325 -10.78 19.22 -0.53
N GLY A 326 -11.31 18.01 -0.39
CA GLY A 326 -11.19 16.93 -1.35
C GLY A 326 -12.51 16.67 -2.08
N THR A 327 -12.42 16.37 -3.38
CA THR A 327 -13.57 15.98 -4.20
C THR A 327 -13.24 14.76 -5.01
N LEU A 328 -14.10 13.73 -4.94
CA LEU A 328 -14.01 12.56 -5.79
C LEU A 328 -14.70 12.82 -7.14
N VAL A 329 -14.04 12.39 -8.22
CA VAL A 329 -14.56 12.47 -9.58
C VAL A 329 -14.50 11.08 -10.22
N ALA A 330 -15.64 10.58 -10.65
CA ALA A 330 -15.72 9.36 -11.46
C ALA A 330 -15.52 9.70 -12.93
N ILE A 331 -14.63 8.98 -13.61
CA ILE A 331 -14.27 9.19 -15.01
C ILE A 331 -14.49 7.88 -15.76
N ASP A 332 -15.20 7.93 -16.88
CA ASP A 332 -15.37 6.78 -17.76
C ASP A 332 -14.10 6.61 -18.61
N PRO A 333 -13.40 5.46 -18.54
CA PRO A 333 -12.17 5.25 -19.29
C PRO A 333 -12.38 5.08 -20.80
N ALA A 334 -13.62 5.00 -21.29
CA ALA A 334 -13.91 4.83 -22.70
C ALA A 334 -13.94 6.17 -23.46
N ASP A 335 -14.45 7.23 -22.83
CA ASP A 335 -14.68 8.52 -23.49
C ASP A 335 -14.29 9.76 -22.66
N GLY A 336 -13.82 9.57 -21.41
CA GLY A 336 -13.44 10.67 -20.53
C GLY A 336 -14.62 11.41 -19.88
N ALA A 337 -15.84 10.93 -20.04
CA ALA A 337 -17.00 11.52 -19.38
C ALA A 337 -16.80 11.48 -17.85
N ALA A 338 -16.91 12.64 -17.21
CA ALA A 338 -16.59 12.78 -15.81
C ALA A 338 -17.76 13.37 -15.01
N ALA A 339 -17.92 12.91 -13.77
CA ALA A 339 -18.94 13.40 -12.85
C ALA A 339 -18.38 13.45 -11.41
N ALA A 340 -18.68 14.52 -10.69
CA ALA A 340 -18.35 14.60 -9.27
C ALA A 340 -19.21 13.62 -8.47
N ILE A 341 -18.58 12.96 -7.50
CA ILE A 341 -19.25 12.08 -6.54
C ILE A 341 -19.55 12.94 -5.29
N PRO A 342 -20.81 13.24 -4.98
CA PRO A 342 -21.18 14.14 -3.89
C PRO A 342 -21.17 13.43 -2.52
N LEU A 343 -20.13 12.66 -2.25
CA LEU A 343 -19.88 11.99 -0.97
C LEU A 343 -18.64 12.59 -0.33
N HIS A 344 -18.79 13.02 0.91
CA HIS A 344 -17.73 13.66 1.68
C HIS A 344 -17.52 12.94 3.00
N ALA A 345 -16.31 13.04 3.53
CA ALA A 345 -15.97 12.70 4.90
C ALA A 345 -15.77 14.01 5.69
N VAL A 346 -16.08 13.99 6.99
CA VAL A 346 -15.70 15.09 7.88
C VAL A 346 -14.57 14.61 8.77
N LEU A 347 -13.36 15.10 8.49
CA LEU A 347 -12.13 14.72 9.18
C LEU A 347 -11.53 15.96 9.86
N ASN A 348 -11.27 15.88 11.15
CA ASN A 348 -10.78 17.03 11.95
C ASN A 348 -11.62 18.30 11.80
N GLY A 349 -12.93 18.14 11.57
CA GLY A 349 -13.87 19.25 11.36
C GLY A 349 -13.81 19.91 9.98
N HIS A 350 -13.07 19.34 9.03
CA HIS A 350 -12.99 19.80 7.64
C HIS A 350 -13.68 18.81 6.71
N GLU A 351 -14.34 19.31 5.67
CA GLU A 351 -14.83 18.47 4.58
C GLU A 351 -13.65 17.94 3.77
N SER A 352 -13.63 16.63 3.57
CA SER A 352 -12.62 15.92 2.81
C SER A 352 -13.31 14.95 1.84
N SER A 353 -12.58 14.43 0.88
CA SER A 353 -13.05 13.31 0.08
C SER A 353 -13.28 12.07 0.94
N LEU A 354 -14.27 11.28 0.56
CA LEU A 354 -14.49 9.95 1.14
C LEU A 354 -13.25 9.07 0.91
N GLN A 355 -12.70 8.49 1.96
CA GLN A 355 -11.51 7.64 1.83
C GLN A 355 -11.91 6.19 1.52
N ILE A 356 -11.43 5.65 0.41
CA ILE A 356 -11.65 4.25 0.04
C ILE A 356 -10.51 3.42 0.64
N LEU A 357 -10.82 2.58 1.60
CA LEU A 357 -9.87 1.72 2.32
C LEU A 357 -9.71 0.35 1.67
N GLY A 358 -10.78 -0.17 1.07
CA GLY A 358 -10.80 -1.49 0.43
C GLY A 358 -11.94 -1.61 -0.58
N GLU A 359 -11.90 -2.70 -1.35
CA GLU A 359 -12.84 -2.93 -2.44
C GLU A 359 -13.17 -4.43 -2.54
N THR A 360 -14.44 -4.74 -2.77
CA THR A 360 -14.94 -6.06 -3.17
C THR A 360 -15.48 -6.03 -4.60
N ALA A 361 -16.11 -7.10 -5.07
CA ALA A 361 -16.83 -7.07 -6.34
C ALA A 361 -17.93 -5.99 -6.36
N ASP A 362 -18.70 -5.87 -5.27
CA ASP A 362 -19.92 -5.06 -5.21
C ASP A 362 -19.81 -3.84 -4.30
N ASP A 363 -18.99 -3.90 -3.25
CA ASP A 363 -18.91 -2.90 -2.20
C ASP A 363 -17.53 -2.25 -2.11
N LEU A 364 -17.51 -1.06 -1.52
CA LEU A 364 -16.32 -0.35 -1.05
C LEU A 364 -16.32 -0.32 0.47
N TYR A 365 -15.17 -0.57 1.09
CA TYR A 365 -14.94 -0.25 2.48
C TYR A 365 -14.40 1.16 2.57
N VAL A 366 -15.10 2.05 3.26
CA VAL A 366 -14.84 3.48 3.25
C VAL A 366 -14.72 4.06 4.66
N TRP A 367 -13.90 5.10 4.79
CA TRP A 367 -13.86 5.98 5.95
C TRP A 367 -14.60 7.26 5.59
N TYR A 368 -15.75 7.51 6.28
CA TYR A 368 -16.66 8.59 5.95
C TYR A 368 -16.78 9.69 7.01
N GLY A 369 -16.06 9.57 8.12
CA GLY A 369 -16.08 10.58 9.17
C GLY A 369 -15.36 10.16 10.43
N GLU A 370 -15.49 11.00 11.46
CA GLU A 370 -14.88 10.79 12.76
C GLU A 370 -15.90 11.06 13.86
N ARG A 371 -15.79 10.31 14.96
CA ARG A 371 -16.48 10.57 16.22
C ARG A 371 -15.43 10.88 17.27
N TRP A 372 -15.61 11.96 18.01
CA TRP A 372 -14.72 12.34 19.10
C TRP A 372 -15.17 11.71 20.41
N GLU A 373 -14.26 11.05 21.11
CA GLU A 373 -14.49 10.41 22.39
C GLU A 373 -13.50 10.91 23.43
N ASN A 374 -14.01 11.12 24.67
CA ASN A 374 -13.13 11.38 25.80
C ASN A 374 -12.64 10.04 26.36
N ARG A 375 -11.33 9.87 26.43
CA ARG A 375 -10.68 8.74 27.09
C ARG A 375 -9.77 9.22 28.20
N THR A 376 -9.45 8.33 29.13
CA THR A 376 -8.46 8.57 30.16
C THR A 376 -7.27 7.68 29.88
N ILE A 377 -6.09 8.28 29.72
CA ILE A 377 -4.84 7.55 29.54
C ILE A 377 -3.90 7.85 30.71
N PRO A 378 -2.95 6.95 31.05
CA PRO A 378 -1.91 7.24 32.03
C PRO A 378 -1.04 8.42 31.53
N GLY A 379 -0.95 9.47 32.35
CA GLY A 379 -0.02 10.57 32.09
C GLY A 379 1.43 10.16 32.35
N LYS A 380 2.38 10.99 31.97
CA LYS A 380 3.83 10.76 32.19
C LYS A 380 4.18 10.59 33.66
N ASP A 381 3.36 11.09 34.57
CA ASP A 381 3.46 10.98 36.02
C ASP A 381 2.64 9.81 36.61
N GLY A 382 2.06 8.97 35.74
CA GLY A 382 1.19 7.88 36.13
C GLY A 382 -0.22 8.30 36.58
N GLN A 383 -0.56 9.61 36.50
CA GLN A 383 -1.88 10.08 36.83
C GLN A 383 -2.84 9.96 35.63
N PRO A 384 -4.12 9.62 35.87
CA PRO A 384 -5.13 9.58 34.82
C PRO A 384 -5.26 10.94 34.13
N THR A 385 -4.99 11.00 32.83
CA THR A 385 -5.10 12.23 32.03
C THR A 385 -6.20 12.07 31.01
N PRO A 386 -7.24 12.93 31.03
CA PRO A 386 -8.27 12.90 30.01
C PRO A 386 -7.69 13.39 28.67
N VAL A 387 -7.93 12.61 27.62
CA VAL A 387 -7.61 12.97 26.24
C VAL A 387 -8.84 12.85 25.38
N GLU A 388 -8.99 13.78 24.45
CA GLU A 388 -10.01 13.71 23.42
C GLU A 388 -9.41 13.02 22.19
N ARG A 389 -10.10 12.04 21.65
CA ARG A 389 -9.64 11.19 20.58
C ARG A 389 -10.66 11.10 19.45
N ALA A 390 -10.18 11.22 18.21
CA ALA A 390 -10.96 10.89 17.03
C ALA A 390 -11.01 9.37 16.83
N VAL A 391 -12.21 8.83 16.63
CA VAL A 391 -12.46 7.43 16.28
C VAL A 391 -12.99 7.42 14.84
N PRO A 392 -12.33 6.73 13.90
CA PRO A 392 -12.80 6.63 12.54
C PRO A 392 -14.19 6.01 12.44
N LEU A 393 -15.05 6.59 11.63
CA LEU A 393 -16.33 6.02 11.23
C LEU A 393 -16.15 5.34 9.88
N THR A 394 -16.24 4.03 9.87
CA THR A 394 -16.05 3.23 8.66
C THR A 394 -17.30 2.45 8.30
N ALA A 395 -17.50 2.19 7.02
CA ALA A 395 -18.68 1.51 6.52
C ALA A 395 -18.39 0.76 5.23
N LEU A 396 -19.28 -0.16 4.89
CA LEU A 396 -19.41 -0.71 3.56
C LEU A 396 -20.46 0.12 2.80
N LEU A 397 -20.14 0.45 1.56
CA LEU A 397 -20.99 1.22 0.65
C LEU A 397 -21.01 0.52 -0.70
N SER A 398 -22.20 0.23 -1.24
CA SER A 398 -22.28 -0.38 -2.57
C SER A 398 -21.66 0.55 -3.63
N LYS A 399 -21.04 -0.03 -4.66
CA LYS A 399 -20.49 0.76 -5.78
C LYS A 399 -21.56 1.56 -6.49
N ASP A 400 -22.79 1.02 -6.60
CA ASP A 400 -23.92 1.73 -7.19
C ASP A 400 -24.28 2.98 -6.38
N ASP A 401 -24.37 2.86 -5.05
CA ASP A 401 -24.62 3.99 -4.17
C ASP A 401 -23.47 4.99 -4.18
N PHE A 402 -22.23 4.50 -4.21
CA PHE A 402 -21.04 5.34 -4.30
C PHE A 402 -21.08 6.22 -5.56
N PHE A 403 -21.29 5.64 -6.73
CA PHE A 403 -21.35 6.40 -7.99
C PHE A 403 -22.61 7.26 -8.12
N ALA A 404 -23.70 6.87 -7.47
CA ALA A 404 -24.93 7.69 -7.40
C ALA A 404 -24.87 8.80 -6.35
N GLY A 405 -23.85 8.80 -5.48
CA GLY A 405 -23.72 9.77 -4.39
C GLY A 405 -24.71 9.52 -3.25
N ASN A 406 -25.18 8.28 -3.07
CA ASN A 406 -26.12 7.94 -2.00
C ASN A 406 -25.36 7.44 -0.75
N PRO A 407 -25.51 8.08 0.43
CA PRO A 407 -24.81 7.70 1.65
C PRO A 407 -25.48 6.53 2.38
N ASN A 408 -25.76 5.44 1.68
CA ASN A 408 -26.38 4.22 2.25
C ASN A 408 -25.31 3.37 2.95
N TYR A 409 -24.68 3.93 3.97
CA TYR A 409 -23.60 3.30 4.72
C TYR A 409 -24.10 2.10 5.56
N ARG A 410 -23.48 0.94 5.40
CA ARG A 410 -23.55 -0.18 6.33
C ARG A 410 -22.34 -0.07 7.26
N GLU A 411 -22.56 0.52 8.45
CA GLU A 411 -21.51 0.77 9.41
C GLU A 411 -20.73 -0.49 9.78
N VAL A 412 -19.41 -0.36 9.90
CA VAL A 412 -18.53 -1.43 10.37
C VAL A 412 -18.23 -1.19 11.84
N THR A 413 -18.49 -2.22 12.65
CA THR A 413 -18.09 -2.21 14.05
C THR A 413 -16.58 -2.42 14.13
N THR A 414 -15.85 -1.39 14.54
CA THR A 414 -14.40 -1.45 14.70
C THR A 414 -14.01 -1.77 16.13
N MET A 415 -12.88 -2.43 16.31
CA MET A 415 -12.27 -2.64 17.61
C MET A 415 -11.70 -1.32 18.16
N PRO A 416 -11.71 -1.14 19.49
CA PRO A 416 -10.97 -0.06 20.11
C PRO A 416 -9.48 -0.20 19.79
N SER A 417 -8.93 0.71 19.02
CA SER A 417 -7.49 0.76 18.75
C SER A 417 -6.79 1.78 19.65
N ALA A 418 -5.46 1.77 19.72
CA ALA A 418 -4.70 2.75 20.50
C ALA A 418 -4.67 4.15 19.85
N PHE A 419 -4.91 4.23 18.55
CA PHE A 419 -4.84 5.47 17.75
C PHE A 419 -6.15 5.75 17.07
#